data_fe9fb7545d2f5cbe5a4e9966edf72082
#
_entry.id   fe9fb7545d2f5cbe5a4e9966edf72082
#
_cell.length_a   1.000
_cell.length_b   1.000
_cell.length_c   1.000
_cell.angle_alpha   90.00
_cell.angle_beta   90.00
_cell.angle_gamma   90.00
#
_symmetry.space_group_name_H-M   'P 1'
#
loop_
_entity.id
_entity.type
_entity.pdbx_description
1 polymer ?
#
loop_
_entity_poly.entity_id
_entity_poly.type
_entity_poly.pdbx_seq_one_letter_code
_entity_poly.pdbx_strand_id
1 'polypeptide(L)'
;MLVFRSLSSTLRRMSLAYADEAIHLREVAALSDRDIARATGSGVSTVSAWLRRERAPRGRRAERLVELSAIADRLTAVLGAERVPVWLNKPIPALEHRKPLDVIAVGGYEQVSRVVAELESPTFG
;
A
#
# COMPACT_ATOMS: atom_id res chain seq x y z
N MET A 1 18.75 10.13 -29.69
CA MET A 1 19.43 9.08 -28.91
C MET A 1 19.60 9.44 -27.44
N LEU A 2 20.07 10.63 -27.10
CA LEU A 2 20.21 11.07 -25.70
C LEU A 2 18.85 11.16 -24.98
N VAL A 3 17.82 11.65 -25.66
CA VAL A 3 16.45 11.75 -25.11
C VAL A 3 15.90 10.37 -24.80
N PHE A 4 16.16 9.38 -25.64
CA PHE A 4 15.68 8.01 -25.46
C PHE A 4 16.31 7.34 -24.24
N ARG A 5 17.61 7.55 -24.02
CA ARG A 5 18.30 7.04 -22.83
C ARG A 5 17.79 7.69 -21.56
N SER A 6 17.52 8.99 -21.59
CA SER A 6 16.99 9.75 -20.47
C SER A 6 15.63 9.21 -20.04
N LEU A 7 14.73 8.94 -20.99
CA LEU A 7 13.41 8.35 -20.71
C LEU A 7 13.51 6.96 -20.10
N SER A 8 14.38 6.10 -20.64
CA SER A 8 14.60 4.76 -20.10
C SER A 8 15.13 4.79 -18.66
N SER A 9 16.05 5.70 -18.37
CA SER A 9 16.58 5.89 -17.00
C SER A 9 15.50 6.37 -16.05
N THR A 10 14.64 7.30 -16.47
CA THR A 10 13.54 7.81 -15.66
C THR A 10 12.53 6.72 -15.34
N LEU A 11 12.12 5.95 -16.35
CA LEU A 11 11.19 4.82 -16.18
C LEU A 11 11.77 3.76 -15.24
N ARG A 12 13.05 3.48 -15.35
CA ARG A 12 13.73 2.51 -14.49
C ARG A 12 13.75 2.99 -13.05
N ARG A 13 14.01 4.28 -12.79
CA ARG A 13 13.97 4.86 -11.45
C ARG A 13 12.58 4.79 -10.84
N MET A 14 11.55 5.10 -11.61
CA MET A 14 10.16 5.01 -11.15
C MET A 14 9.80 3.58 -10.78
N SER A 15 10.20 2.60 -11.58
CA SER A 15 9.96 1.19 -11.31
C SER A 15 10.64 0.73 -10.03
N LEU A 16 11.87 1.18 -9.78
CA LEU A 16 12.61 0.87 -8.55
C LEU A 16 11.95 1.54 -7.33
N ALA A 17 11.41 2.75 -7.50
CA ALA A 17 10.70 3.45 -6.43
C ALA A 17 9.45 2.67 -5.98
N TYR A 18 8.71 2.06 -6.92
CA TYR A 18 7.56 1.23 -6.57
C TYR A 18 7.97 -0.06 -5.85
N ALA A 19 9.09 -0.65 -6.22
CA ALA A 19 9.63 -1.80 -5.50
C ALA A 19 10.04 -1.41 -4.08
N ASP A 20 10.62 -0.22 -3.91
CA ASP A 20 10.99 0.31 -2.59
C ASP A 20 9.76 0.50 -1.70
N GLU A 21 8.61 0.87 -2.27
CA GLU A 21 7.36 0.97 -1.50
C GLU A 21 6.94 -0.39 -0.94
N ALA A 22 7.08 -1.47 -1.70
CA ALA A 22 6.77 -2.80 -1.22
C ALA A 22 7.70 -3.21 -0.07
N ILE A 23 8.98 -2.92 -0.19
CA ILE A 23 9.99 -3.19 0.84
C ILE A 23 9.67 -2.38 2.10
N HIS A 24 9.33 -1.10 1.95
CA HIS A 24 8.93 -0.22 3.04
C HIS A 24 7.75 -0.81 3.83
N LEU A 25 6.73 -1.29 3.14
CA LEU A 25 5.56 -1.90 3.78
C LEU A 25 5.93 -3.13 4.60
N ARG A 26 6.85 -3.95 4.11
CA ARG A 26 7.34 -5.13 4.81
C ARG A 26 8.16 -4.77 6.04
N GLU A 27 9.05 -3.82 5.93
CA GLU A 27 10.02 -3.49 6.97
C GLU A 27 9.48 -2.52 8.02
N VAL A 28 8.73 -1.52 7.61
CA VAL A 28 8.28 -0.44 8.49
C VAL A 28 6.88 -0.67 9.04
N ALA A 29 5.96 -1.13 8.19
CA ALA A 29 4.57 -1.33 8.57
C ALA A 29 4.24 -2.77 8.94
N ALA A 30 5.21 -3.68 8.90
CA ALA A 30 5.07 -5.08 9.26
C ALA A 30 3.99 -5.84 8.49
N LEU A 31 3.66 -5.40 7.27
CA LEU A 31 2.69 -6.08 6.42
C LEU A 31 3.31 -7.34 5.81
N SER A 32 2.52 -8.42 5.76
CA SER A 32 2.95 -9.66 5.12
C SER A 32 2.84 -9.54 3.60
N ASP A 33 3.52 -10.43 2.88
CA ASP A 33 3.38 -10.54 1.43
C ASP A 33 1.93 -10.75 1.02
N ARG A 34 1.20 -11.52 1.83
CA ARG A 34 -0.22 -11.81 1.61
C ARG A 34 -1.07 -10.55 1.75
N ASP A 35 -0.79 -9.69 2.73
CA ASP A 35 -1.50 -8.42 2.91
C ASP A 35 -1.28 -7.50 1.72
N ILE A 36 -0.03 -7.39 1.27
CA ILE A 36 0.32 -6.56 0.12
C ILE A 36 -0.34 -7.11 -1.15
N ALA A 37 -0.30 -8.43 -1.33
CA ALA A 37 -0.95 -9.10 -2.47
C ALA A 37 -2.45 -8.81 -2.50
N ARG A 38 -3.10 -8.90 -1.35
CA ARG A 38 -4.54 -8.65 -1.23
C ARG A 38 -4.91 -7.23 -1.61
N ALA A 39 -4.20 -6.24 -1.07
CA ALA A 39 -4.49 -4.82 -1.34
C ALA A 39 -4.19 -4.41 -2.77
N THR A 40 -3.24 -5.04 -3.44
CA THR A 40 -2.83 -4.68 -4.81
C THR A 40 -3.52 -5.51 -5.88
N GLY A 41 -4.27 -6.54 -5.48
CA GLY A 41 -4.88 -7.47 -6.43
C GLY A 41 -3.86 -8.36 -7.14
N SER A 42 -2.75 -8.65 -6.47
CA SER A 42 -1.64 -9.44 -7.01
C SER A 42 -1.57 -10.81 -6.35
N GLY A 43 -0.84 -11.73 -6.95
CA GLY A 43 -0.51 -12.99 -6.28
C GLY A 43 0.67 -12.79 -5.32
N VAL A 44 0.80 -13.66 -4.33
CA VAL A 44 1.90 -13.61 -3.37
C VAL A 44 3.25 -13.76 -4.08
N SER A 45 3.34 -14.60 -5.09
CA SER A 45 4.56 -14.77 -5.88
C SER A 45 4.99 -13.50 -6.61
N THR A 46 4.02 -12.71 -7.07
CA THR A 46 4.29 -11.42 -7.71
C THR A 46 4.86 -10.42 -6.70
N VAL A 47 4.26 -10.33 -5.53
CA VAL A 47 4.77 -9.48 -4.44
C VAL A 47 6.18 -9.90 -4.03
N SER A 48 6.42 -11.20 -3.91
CA SER A 48 7.73 -11.74 -3.60
C SER A 48 8.78 -11.31 -4.65
N ALA A 49 8.41 -11.32 -5.93
CA ALA A 49 9.27 -10.85 -7.01
C ALA A 49 9.58 -9.34 -6.91
N TRP A 50 8.59 -8.53 -6.49
CA TRP A 50 8.82 -7.11 -6.22
C TRP A 50 9.84 -6.91 -5.09
N LEU A 51 9.70 -7.67 -4.01
CA LEU A 51 10.60 -7.58 -2.85
C LEU A 51 12.03 -8.00 -3.21
N ARG A 52 12.19 -8.93 -4.13
CA ARG A 52 13.49 -9.36 -4.63
C ARG A 52 14.01 -8.49 -5.78
N ARG A 53 13.25 -7.47 -6.17
CA ARG A 53 13.58 -6.56 -7.29
C ARG A 53 13.72 -7.27 -8.64
N GLU A 54 13.07 -8.44 -8.79
CA GLU A 54 13.03 -9.20 -10.05
C GLU A 54 11.97 -8.65 -11.00
N ARG A 55 10.94 -8.02 -10.43
CA ARG A 55 9.86 -7.36 -11.16
C ARG A 55 9.52 -6.05 -10.50
N ALA A 56 9.00 -5.10 -11.27
CA ALA A 56 8.51 -3.83 -10.76
C ALA A 56 6.98 -3.78 -10.82
N PRO A 57 6.31 -3.26 -9.78
CA PRO A 57 4.88 -2.99 -9.85
C PRO A 57 4.59 -2.00 -10.98
N ARG A 58 3.48 -2.20 -11.70
CA ARG A 58 3.07 -1.33 -12.79
C ARG A 58 1.56 -1.13 -12.80
N GLY A 59 1.11 -0.03 -13.43
CA GLY A 59 -0.29 0.24 -13.66
C GLY A 59 -1.09 0.32 -12.38
N ARG A 60 -2.26 -0.30 -12.39
CA ARG A 60 -3.19 -0.27 -11.25
C ARG A 60 -2.59 -0.87 -9.98
N ARG A 61 -1.78 -1.91 -10.11
CA ARG A 61 -1.11 -2.53 -8.96
C ARG A 61 -0.14 -1.57 -8.29
N ALA A 62 0.61 -0.80 -9.07
CA ALA A 62 1.50 0.22 -8.54
C ALA A 62 0.71 1.33 -7.83
N GLU A 63 -0.42 1.75 -8.40
CA GLU A 63 -1.31 2.73 -7.76
C GLU A 63 -1.80 2.23 -6.41
N ARG A 64 -2.27 1.00 -6.34
CA ARG A 64 -2.75 0.39 -5.09
C ARG A 64 -1.65 0.28 -4.05
N LEU A 65 -0.44 -0.03 -4.51
CA LEU A 65 0.72 -0.13 -3.63
C LEU A 65 1.06 1.22 -2.99
N VAL A 66 1.06 2.30 -3.77
CA VAL A 66 1.30 3.65 -3.28
C VAL A 66 0.21 4.08 -2.30
N GLU A 67 -1.05 3.80 -2.63
CA GLU A 67 -2.18 4.09 -1.76
C GLU A 67 -2.08 3.34 -0.44
N LEU A 68 -1.75 2.06 -0.49
CA LEU A 68 -1.55 1.24 0.70
C LEU A 68 -0.41 1.80 1.57
N SER A 69 0.70 2.19 0.94
CA SER A 69 1.84 2.77 1.63
C SER A 69 1.46 4.06 2.36
N ALA A 70 0.71 4.94 1.70
CA ALA A 70 0.24 6.19 2.30
C ALA A 70 -0.65 5.93 3.53
N ILE A 71 -1.57 4.99 3.43
CA ILE A 71 -2.45 4.60 4.55
C ILE A 71 -1.64 3.98 5.68
N ALA A 72 -0.71 3.07 5.35
CA ALA A 72 0.11 2.38 6.34
C ALA A 72 0.98 3.35 7.13
N ASP A 73 1.54 4.37 6.50
CA ASP A 73 2.35 5.39 7.17
C ASP A 73 1.51 6.20 8.16
N ARG A 74 0.30 6.58 7.78
CA ARG A 74 -0.62 7.32 8.66
C ARG A 74 -1.04 6.46 9.85
N LEU A 75 -1.36 5.19 9.61
CA LEU A 75 -1.72 4.25 10.67
C LEU A 75 -0.55 4.00 11.62
N THR A 76 0.66 3.89 11.10
CA THR A 76 1.86 3.71 11.92
C THR A 76 2.02 4.88 12.89
N ALA A 77 1.80 6.10 12.43
CA ALA A 77 1.90 7.30 13.26
C ALA A 77 0.86 7.34 14.36
N VAL A 78 -0.35 6.83 14.12
CA VAL A 78 -1.47 6.88 15.08
C VAL A 78 -1.50 5.66 16.00
N LEU A 79 -1.30 4.46 15.44
CA LEU A 79 -1.50 3.20 16.15
C LEU A 79 -0.21 2.47 16.53
N GLY A 80 0.89 2.81 15.90
CA GLY A 80 2.13 2.03 15.96
C GLY A 80 2.17 0.91 14.92
N ALA A 81 3.37 0.58 14.44
CA ALA A 81 3.57 -0.38 13.35
C ALA A 81 2.92 -1.74 13.61
N GLU A 82 2.96 -2.21 14.86
CA GLU A 82 2.43 -3.54 15.23
C GLU A 82 0.94 -3.68 14.97
N ARG A 83 0.19 -2.58 15.08
CA ARG A 83 -1.26 -2.58 14.93
C ARG A 83 -1.73 -2.35 13.49
N VAL A 84 -0.84 -1.93 12.61
CA VAL A 84 -1.21 -1.64 11.22
C VAL A 84 -1.81 -2.87 10.51
N PRO A 85 -1.16 -4.06 10.53
CA PRO A 85 -1.74 -5.24 9.89
C PRO A 85 -3.08 -5.64 10.51
N VAL A 86 -3.21 -5.52 11.81
CA VAL A 86 -4.45 -5.87 12.51
C VAL A 86 -5.60 -4.98 12.05
N TRP A 87 -5.38 -3.67 12.00
CA TRP A 87 -6.40 -2.73 11.57
C TRP A 87 -6.80 -2.93 10.10
N LEU A 88 -5.82 -3.13 9.23
CA LEU A 88 -6.06 -3.32 7.80
C LEU A 88 -6.81 -4.62 7.49
N ASN A 89 -6.76 -5.59 8.37
CA ASN A 89 -7.46 -6.88 8.22
C ASN A 89 -8.77 -6.95 9.02
N LYS A 90 -9.16 -5.87 9.68
CA LYS A 90 -10.35 -5.84 10.51
C LYS A 90 -11.55 -5.32 9.70
N PRO A 91 -12.69 -6.02 9.73
CA PRO A 91 -13.93 -5.46 9.16
C PRO A 91 -14.32 -4.19 9.88
N ILE A 92 -14.48 -3.10 9.14
CA ILE A 92 -14.78 -1.77 9.70
C ILE A 92 -16.23 -1.41 9.37
N PRO A 93 -17.08 -1.11 10.37
CA PRO A 93 -18.49 -0.76 10.10
C PRO A 93 -18.65 0.39 9.10
N ALA A 94 -17.83 1.43 9.18
CA ALA A 94 -17.87 2.56 8.27
C ALA A 94 -17.50 2.19 6.83
N LEU A 95 -16.92 1.01 6.61
CA LEU A 95 -16.59 0.47 5.28
C LEU A 95 -17.54 -0.67 4.89
N GLU A 96 -18.77 -0.64 5.40
CA GLU A 96 -19.77 -1.68 5.17
C GLU A 96 -19.29 -3.05 5.66
N HIS A 97 -18.56 -3.07 6.78
CA HIS A 97 -17.97 -4.27 7.39
C HIS A 97 -16.95 -4.98 6.50
N ARG A 98 -16.38 -4.24 5.53
CA ARG A 98 -15.29 -4.77 4.70
C ARG A 98 -13.94 -4.44 5.35
N LYS A 99 -12.96 -5.27 5.04
CA LYS A 99 -11.58 -5.02 5.48
C LYS A 99 -10.97 -3.87 4.67
N PRO A 100 -10.22 -2.96 5.30
CA PRO A 100 -9.55 -1.89 4.55
C PRO A 100 -8.69 -2.37 3.38
N LEU A 101 -7.99 -3.49 3.53
CA LEU A 101 -7.21 -4.07 2.43
C LEU A 101 -8.07 -4.36 1.21
N ASP A 102 -9.27 -4.88 1.41
CA ASP A 102 -10.19 -5.22 0.31
C ASP A 102 -10.76 -3.95 -0.35
N VAL A 103 -11.02 -2.93 0.45
CA VAL A 103 -11.53 -1.65 -0.07
C VAL A 103 -10.46 -0.96 -0.91
N ILE A 104 -9.22 -0.97 -0.46
CA ILE A 104 -8.09 -0.43 -1.24
C ILE A 104 -7.95 -1.20 -2.56
N ALA A 105 -8.04 -2.52 -2.53
CA ALA A 105 -7.90 -3.36 -3.72
C ALA A 105 -8.86 -2.99 -4.85
N VAL A 106 -10.06 -2.54 -4.52
CA VAL A 106 -11.08 -2.16 -5.50
C VAL A 106 -11.15 -0.66 -5.76
N GLY A 107 -10.14 0.09 -5.33
CA GLY A 107 -10.04 1.51 -5.61
C GLY A 107 -10.68 2.42 -4.59
N GLY A 108 -11.00 1.92 -3.40
CA GLY A 108 -11.67 2.69 -2.34
C GLY A 108 -10.72 3.43 -1.40
N TYR A 109 -9.57 3.87 -1.90
CA TYR A 109 -8.59 4.61 -1.10
C TYR A 109 -9.22 5.77 -0.31
N GLU A 110 -10.07 6.57 -0.95
CA GLU A 110 -10.67 7.74 -0.29
C GLU A 110 -11.54 7.35 0.90
N GLN A 111 -12.30 6.27 0.78
CA GLN A 111 -13.13 5.77 1.87
C GLN A 111 -12.28 5.37 3.07
N VAL A 112 -11.20 4.63 2.81
CA VAL A 112 -10.26 4.21 3.86
C VAL A 112 -9.57 5.43 4.46
N SER A 113 -9.15 6.38 3.64
CA SER A 113 -8.49 7.61 4.08
C SER A 113 -9.37 8.42 5.05
N ARG A 114 -10.67 8.50 4.79
CA ARG A 114 -11.61 9.19 5.69
C ARG A 114 -11.70 8.51 7.05
N VAL A 115 -11.73 7.19 7.07
CA VAL A 115 -11.77 6.44 8.34
C VAL A 115 -10.48 6.65 9.12
N VAL A 116 -9.33 6.64 8.44
CA VAL A 116 -8.04 6.93 9.07
C VAL A 116 -8.00 8.35 9.61
N ALA A 117 -8.58 9.31 8.89
CA ALA A 117 -8.65 10.71 9.34
C ALA A 117 -9.38 10.85 10.67
N GLU A 118 -10.41 10.04 10.91
CA GLU A 118 -11.11 10.01 12.19
C GLU A 118 -10.22 9.51 13.33
N LEU A 119 -9.31 8.58 13.04
CA LEU A 119 -8.33 8.11 14.02
C LEU A 119 -7.28 9.18 14.32
N GLU A 120 -6.93 9.98 13.32
CA GLU A 120 -5.92 11.04 13.46
C GLU A 120 -6.44 12.24 14.24
N SER A 121 -7.72 12.52 14.14
CA SER A 121 -8.35 13.66 14.81
C SER A 121 -9.69 13.25 15.39
N PRO A 122 -9.68 12.45 16.49
CA PRO A 122 -10.93 12.00 17.09
C PRO A 122 -11.75 13.17 17.60
N THR A 123 -13.02 13.20 17.24
CA THR A 123 -13.96 14.20 17.74
C THR A 123 -14.50 13.73 19.08
N PHE A 124 -14.24 14.53 20.11
CA PHE A 124 -14.82 14.31 21.42
C PHE A 124 -16.12 15.11 21.47
N GLY A 125 -17.22 14.41 21.32
CA GLY A 125 -18.44 15.18 21.36
C GLY A 125 -19.58 14.42 21.84
#